data_33cf9ecc9eb80d4c9679df1d018197e2
#
_entry.id   33cf9ecc9eb80d4c9679df1d018197e2
#
_cell.length_a   1.000
_cell.length_b   1.000
_cell.length_c   1.000
_cell.angle_alpha   90.00
_cell.angle_beta   90.00
_cell.angle_gamma   90.00
#
_symmetry.space_group_name_H-M   'P 1'
#
loop_
_entity.id
_entity.type
_entity.pdbx_description
1 polymer ?
#
loop_
_entity_poly.entity_id
_entity_poly.type
_entity_poly.pdbx_seq_one_letter_code
_entity_poly.pdbx_strand_id
1 'polypeptide(L)'
;LRKEYVKQIEMGFCLYFVGLSGAGKSTMANAMESKLKEINPYRRITLLDADLIRQHLSKGLGFSKEDRSSNVQRIGYVAHEIVKHRGICLVANIAPYQLDRDINKNLISQYGKYIEVYVKTDINVCEERDTKGLYKLARQGIIKQFTGISDPFEEPISDIVLNGNDNIQ
;
A
#
# COMPACT_ATOMS: atom_id res chain seq x y z
N LEU A 1 -15.33 25.28 28.55
CA LEU A 1 -15.38 23.83 28.27
C LEU A 1 -15.60 23.47 26.80
N ARG A 2 -16.42 24.23 26.02
CA ARG A 2 -16.66 23.95 24.60
C ARG A 2 -15.50 24.33 23.68
N LYS A 3 -14.63 25.26 24.02
CA LYS A 3 -13.48 25.71 23.20
C LYS A 3 -12.25 24.81 23.28
N GLU A 4 -12.07 24.03 24.32
CA GLU A 4 -10.94 23.12 24.47
C GLU A 4 -11.15 21.79 23.72
N TYR A 5 -12.38 21.31 23.59
CA TYR A 5 -12.68 20.08 22.83
C TYR A 5 -12.54 20.24 21.31
N VAL A 6 -12.57 21.46 20.80
CA VAL A 6 -12.42 21.72 19.34
C VAL A 6 -10.94 21.76 18.92
N LYS A 7 -10.00 21.76 19.86
CA LYS A 7 -8.59 22.08 19.60
C LYS A 7 -7.70 20.93 19.09
N GLN A 8 -8.21 19.70 18.97
CA GLN A 8 -7.44 18.58 18.44
C GLN A 8 -8.26 17.69 17.50
N ILE A 9 -8.83 18.30 16.46
CA ILE A 9 -9.27 17.47 15.36
C ILE A 9 -8.01 17.18 14.54
N GLU A 10 -7.32 16.10 14.90
CA GLU A 10 -6.14 15.63 14.19
C GLU A 10 -6.48 15.35 12.72
N MET A 11 -5.68 15.86 11.82
CA MET A 11 -5.86 15.60 10.39
C MET A 11 -5.70 14.11 10.08
N GLY A 12 -6.39 13.64 9.04
CA GLY A 12 -6.15 12.33 8.47
C GLY A 12 -4.78 12.25 7.81
N PHE A 13 -4.25 11.06 7.68
CA PHE A 13 -3.06 10.80 6.88
C PHE A 13 -3.08 9.40 6.28
N CYS A 14 -2.27 9.20 5.25
CA CYS A 14 -2.09 7.92 4.60
C CYS A 14 -0.63 7.49 4.69
N LEU A 15 -0.37 6.26 5.18
CA LEU A 15 0.88 5.55 4.97
C LEU A 15 0.68 4.57 3.84
N TYR A 16 1.35 4.81 2.72
CA TYR A 16 1.20 4.02 1.50
C TYR A 16 2.42 3.12 1.32
N PHE A 17 2.31 1.85 1.74
CA PHE A 17 3.38 0.86 1.61
C PHE A 17 3.43 0.31 0.20
N VAL A 18 4.55 0.52 -0.48
CA VAL A 18 4.83 0.03 -1.84
C VAL A 18 5.98 -0.96 -1.86
N GLY A 19 6.03 -1.81 -2.86
CA GLY A 19 7.09 -2.81 -3.04
C GLY A 19 6.61 -4.07 -3.74
N LEU A 20 7.52 -4.97 -4.07
CA LEU A 20 7.26 -6.22 -4.79
C LEU A 20 6.29 -7.15 -4.05
N SER A 21 5.72 -8.12 -4.75
CA SER A 21 5.00 -9.23 -4.10
C SER A 21 5.95 -9.96 -3.14
N GLY A 22 5.50 -10.34 -1.95
CA GLY A 22 6.38 -10.98 -0.96
C GLY A 22 7.36 -10.05 -0.23
N ALA A 23 7.37 -8.73 -0.52
CA ALA A 23 8.30 -7.78 0.10
C ALA A 23 8.05 -7.54 1.60
N GLY A 24 6.88 -7.91 2.15
CA GLY A 24 6.56 -7.70 3.56
C GLY A 24 5.63 -6.51 3.85
N LYS A 25 5.04 -5.89 2.82
CA LYS A 25 4.15 -4.72 2.95
C LYS A 25 3.01 -4.92 3.94
N SER A 26 2.25 -6.01 3.79
CA SER A 26 1.11 -6.30 4.68
C SER A 26 1.56 -6.53 6.11
N THR A 27 2.70 -7.17 6.33
CA THR A 27 3.29 -7.38 7.66
C THR A 27 3.62 -6.05 8.33
N MET A 28 4.31 -5.15 7.59
CA MET A 28 4.65 -3.81 8.08
C MET A 28 3.40 -2.97 8.36
N ALA A 29 2.41 -3.02 7.46
CA ALA A 29 1.17 -2.27 7.63
C ALA A 29 0.37 -2.76 8.85
N ASN A 30 0.29 -4.07 9.08
CA ASN A 30 -0.36 -4.65 10.27
C ASN A 30 0.37 -4.28 11.58
N ALA A 31 1.71 -4.33 11.58
CA ALA A 31 2.51 -3.91 12.73
C ALA A 31 2.29 -2.42 13.04
N MET A 32 2.27 -1.59 12.00
CA MET A 32 1.99 -0.15 12.13
C MET A 32 0.57 0.11 12.64
N GLU A 33 -0.43 -0.62 12.15
CA GLU A 33 -1.81 -0.53 12.64
C GLU A 33 -1.87 -0.81 14.15
N SER A 34 -1.26 -1.90 14.59
CA SER A 34 -1.20 -2.27 16.00
C SER A 34 -0.54 -1.18 16.84
N LYS A 35 0.59 -0.65 16.36
CA LYS A 35 1.32 0.41 17.06
C LYS A 35 0.55 1.72 17.16
N LEU A 36 -0.12 2.12 16.09
CA LEU A 36 -0.95 3.32 16.09
C LEU A 36 -2.17 3.18 17.03
N LYS A 37 -2.76 1.98 17.12
CA LYS A 37 -3.85 1.70 18.07
C LYS A 37 -3.39 1.77 19.54
N GLU A 38 -2.16 1.34 19.82
CA GLU A 38 -1.56 1.50 21.17
C GLU A 38 -1.37 2.97 21.53
N ILE A 39 -0.87 3.78 20.58
CA ILE A 39 -0.60 5.21 20.79
C ILE A 39 -1.90 6.00 20.96
N ASN A 40 -2.90 5.73 20.14
CA ASN A 40 -4.19 6.42 20.19
C ASN A 40 -5.36 5.47 19.83
N PRO A 41 -5.95 4.80 20.83
CA PRO A 41 -7.02 3.82 20.61
C PRO A 41 -8.32 4.44 20.08
N TYR A 42 -8.45 5.77 20.13
CA TYR A 42 -9.67 6.47 19.66
C TYR A 42 -9.59 6.85 18.17
N ARG A 43 -8.41 6.76 17.54
CA ARG A 43 -8.26 7.08 16.12
C ARG A 43 -8.85 5.96 15.27
N ARG A 44 -9.58 6.37 14.23
CA ARG A 44 -10.08 5.42 13.22
C ARG A 44 -8.98 5.11 12.22
N ILE A 45 -8.60 3.84 12.16
CA ILE A 45 -7.56 3.32 11.27
C ILE A 45 -8.22 2.32 10.34
N THR A 46 -7.92 2.46 9.05
CA THR A 46 -8.37 1.52 8.02
C THR A 46 -7.15 0.98 7.28
N LEU A 47 -7.01 -0.33 7.26
CA LEU A 47 -6.02 -1.02 6.44
C LEU A 47 -6.64 -1.44 5.11
N LEU A 48 -6.10 -0.95 4.01
CA LEU A 48 -6.43 -1.33 2.64
C LEU A 48 -5.33 -2.26 2.10
N ASP A 49 -5.53 -3.56 2.27
CA ASP A 49 -4.66 -4.57 1.65
C ASP A 49 -5.14 -4.84 0.23
N ALA A 50 -4.23 -4.71 -0.76
CA ALA A 50 -4.56 -4.84 -2.17
C ALA A 50 -5.13 -6.23 -2.53
N ASP A 51 -4.75 -7.28 -1.82
CA ASP A 51 -5.29 -8.62 -2.06
C ASP A 51 -6.76 -8.71 -1.65
N LEU A 52 -7.11 -8.13 -0.51
CA LEU A 52 -8.49 -8.07 -0.04
C LEU A 52 -9.33 -7.15 -0.95
N ILE A 53 -8.77 -6.02 -1.37
CA ILE A 53 -9.44 -5.09 -2.30
C ILE A 53 -9.75 -5.78 -3.63
N ARG A 54 -8.86 -6.66 -4.14
CA ARG A 54 -9.12 -7.43 -5.36
C ARG A 54 -10.30 -8.38 -5.26
N GLN A 55 -10.60 -8.88 -4.08
CA GLN A 55 -11.76 -9.76 -3.86
C GLN A 55 -13.10 -8.99 -3.87
N HIS A 56 -13.07 -7.69 -3.58
CA HIS A 56 -14.25 -6.84 -3.44
C HIS A 56 -14.30 -5.73 -4.48
N LEU A 57 -13.66 -4.59 -4.20
CA LEU A 57 -13.73 -3.36 -5.00
C LEU A 57 -13.16 -3.53 -6.42
N SER A 58 -12.14 -4.37 -6.56
CA SER A 58 -11.47 -4.63 -7.84
C SER A 58 -11.71 -6.03 -8.38
N LYS A 59 -12.81 -6.66 -7.96
CA LYS A 59 -13.25 -7.96 -8.48
C LYS A 59 -13.43 -7.86 -10.01
N GLY A 60 -12.81 -8.81 -10.72
CA GLY A 60 -12.86 -8.88 -12.18
C GLY A 60 -11.69 -8.19 -12.89
N LEU A 61 -10.87 -7.39 -12.20
CA LEU A 61 -9.62 -6.89 -12.78
C LEU A 61 -8.58 -8.02 -12.89
N GLY A 62 -7.90 -8.07 -14.03
CA GLY A 62 -6.78 -8.96 -14.30
C GLY A 62 -5.44 -8.39 -13.83
N PHE A 63 -4.37 -8.72 -14.55
CA PHE A 63 -3.00 -8.30 -14.28
C PHE A 63 -2.37 -7.49 -15.42
N SER A 64 -3.17 -7.04 -16.40
CA SER A 64 -2.68 -6.10 -17.40
C SER A 64 -2.21 -4.80 -16.75
N LYS A 65 -1.44 -4.00 -17.48
CA LYS A 65 -1.00 -2.68 -16.99
C LYS A 65 -2.19 -1.81 -16.62
N GLU A 66 -3.21 -1.79 -17.46
CA GLU A 66 -4.45 -1.03 -17.30
C GLU A 66 -5.23 -1.48 -16.04
N ASP A 67 -5.35 -2.80 -15.84
CA ASP A 67 -6.03 -3.36 -14.67
C ASP A 67 -5.29 -3.05 -13.37
N ARG A 68 -3.95 -3.08 -13.40
CA ARG A 68 -3.13 -2.70 -12.24
C ARG A 68 -3.28 -1.23 -11.92
N SER A 69 -3.19 -0.35 -12.92
CA SER A 69 -3.40 1.08 -12.74
C SER A 69 -4.80 1.36 -12.19
N SER A 70 -5.83 0.74 -12.75
CA SER A 70 -7.20 0.84 -12.25
C SER A 70 -7.33 0.41 -10.79
N ASN A 71 -6.69 -0.70 -10.41
CA ASN A 71 -6.70 -1.17 -9.02
C ASN A 71 -5.99 -0.18 -8.09
N VAL A 72 -4.83 0.34 -8.47
CA VAL A 72 -4.06 1.31 -7.69
C VAL A 72 -4.87 2.61 -7.49
N GLN A 73 -5.49 3.12 -8.54
CA GLN A 73 -6.30 4.33 -8.49
C GLN A 73 -7.58 4.17 -7.66
N ARG A 74 -8.27 3.01 -7.75
CA ARG A 74 -9.42 2.70 -6.88
C ARG A 74 -9.05 2.69 -5.41
N ILE A 75 -7.92 2.07 -5.07
CA ILE A 75 -7.39 2.06 -3.69
C ILE A 75 -7.07 3.49 -3.25
N GLY A 76 -6.43 4.28 -4.11
CA GLY A 76 -6.10 5.68 -3.84
C GLY A 76 -7.34 6.54 -3.58
N TYR A 77 -8.41 6.32 -4.34
CA TYR A 77 -9.66 7.04 -4.12
C TYR A 77 -10.30 6.70 -2.76
N VAL A 78 -10.33 5.42 -2.38
CA VAL A 78 -10.82 5.02 -1.06
C VAL A 78 -9.96 5.61 0.06
N ALA A 79 -8.63 5.57 -0.09
CA ALA A 79 -7.71 6.17 0.87
C ALA A 79 -7.92 7.69 1.00
N HIS A 80 -8.16 8.38 -0.13
CA HIS A 80 -8.51 9.80 -0.15
C HIS A 80 -9.77 10.10 0.66
N GLU A 81 -10.86 9.36 0.48
CA GLU A 81 -12.10 9.57 1.22
C GLU A 81 -11.90 9.31 2.74
N ILE A 82 -11.11 8.31 3.11
CA ILE A 82 -10.77 8.04 4.53
C ILE A 82 -10.01 9.23 5.13
N VAL A 83 -8.98 9.73 4.43
CA VAL A 83 -8.15 10.86 4.89
C VAL A 83 -8.97 12.15 4.96
N LYS A 84 -9.81 12.42 3.98
CA LYS A 84 -10.73 13.55 3.93
C LYS A 84 -11.66 13.60 5.15
N HIS A 85 -12.10 12.44 5.62
CA HIS A 85 -12.89 12.30 6.84
C HIS A 85 -12.04 12.10 8.10
N ARG A 86 -10.76 12.51 8.06
CA ARG A 86 -9.83 12.52 9.20
C ARG A 86 -9.44 11.14 9.73
N GLY A 87 -9.70 10.08 8.97
CA GLY A 87 -9.22 8.74 9.27
C GLY A 87 -7.73 8.59 8.99
N ILE A 88 -7.13 7.57 9.57
CA ILE A 88 -5.81 7.09 9.21
C ILE A 88 -6.00 5.95 8.20
N CYS A 89 -5.34 6.04 7.06
CA CYS A 89 -5.36 4.99 6.05
C CYS A 89 -3.97 4.35 5.93
N LEU A 90 -3.89 3.05 6.10
CA LEU A 90 -2.71 2.26 5.79
C LEU A 90 -3.00 1.50 4.50
N VAL A 91 -2.16 1.65 3.49
CA VAL A 91 -2.31 0.95 2.21
C VAL A 91 -1.14 0.00 2.02
N ALA A 92 -1.40 -1.27 1.72
CA ALA A 92 -0.40 -2.26 1.31
C ALA A 92 -0.65 -2.66 -0.14
N ASN A 93 0.14 -2.13 -1.07
CA ASN A 93 -0.04 -2.35 -2.51
C ASN A 93 1.31 -2.42 -3.22
N ILE A 94 1.40 -3.16 -4.33
CA ILE A 94 2.61 -3.16 -5.18
C ILE A 94 2.80 -1.79 -5.80
N ALA A 95 1.75 -1.20 -6.41
CA ALA A 95 1.74 0.10 -7.08
C ALA A 95 2.99 0.32 -7.97
N PRO A 96 3.15 -0.48 -9.05
CA PRO A 96 4.43 -0.59 -9.76
C PRO A 96 4.81 0.65 -10.56
N TYR A 97 3.85 1.50 -10.93
CA TYR A 97 4.07 2.63 -11.82
C TYR A 97 4.06 3.96 -11.06
N GLN A 98 5.07 4.80 -11.33
CA GLN A 98 5.22 6.12 -10.68
C GLN A 98 4.00 7.01 -10.92
N LEU A 99 3.47 7.01 -12.14
CA LEU A 99 2.31 7.83 -12.49
C LEU A 99 1.10 7.56 -11.58
N ASP A 100 0.81 6.29 -11.29
CA ASP A 100 -0.32 5.92 -10.43
C ASP A 100 -0.09 6.36 -8.98
N ARG A 101 1.16 6.26 -8.50
CA ARG A 101 1.54 6.74 -7.16
C ARG A 101 1.40 8.26 -7.07
N ASP A 102 1.83 8.99 -8.09
CA ASP A 102 1.72 10.46 -8.15
C ASP A 102 0.25 10.91 -8.18
N ILE A 103 -0.61 10.22 -8.95
CA ILE A 103 -2.05 10.48 -8.97
C ILE A 103 -2.64 10.34 -7.56
N ASN A 104 -2.33 9.23 -6.88
CA ASN A 104 -2.83 8.97 -5.53
C ASN A 104 -2.27 9.98 -4.51
N LYS A 105 -0.97 10.30 -4.59
CA LYS A 105 -0.33 11.33 -3.75
C LYS A 105 -1.02 12.67 -3.90
N ASN A 106 -1.23 13.13 -5.13
CA ASN A 106 -1.89 14.40 -5.40
C ASN A 106 -3.32 14.43 -4.88
N LEU A 107 -4.05 13.33 -5.05
CA LEU A 107 -5.44 13.21 -4.60
C LEU A 107 -5.55 13.25 -3.07
N ILE A 108 -4.77 12.43 -2.38
CA ILE A 108 -4.81 12.29 -0.92
C ILE A 108 -4.28 13.55 -0.22
N SER A 109 -3.24 14.17 -0.77
CA SER A 109 -2.59 15.35 -0.20
C SER A 109 -3.48 16.60 -0.15
N GLN A 110 -4.63 16.59 -0.82
CA GLN A 110 -5.62 17.68 -0.73
C GLN A 110 -6.23 17.81 0.67
N TYR A 111 -6.29 16.72 1.45
CA TYR A 111 -6.99 16.70 2.74
C TYR A 111 -6.15 16.21 3.91
N GLY A 112 -4.95 15.68 3.66
CA GLY A 112 -4.08 15.19 4.72
C GLY A 112 -2.69 14.82 4.19
N LYS A 113 -1.84 14.27 5.07
CA LYS A 113 -0.52 13.83 4.65
C LYS A 113 -0.58 12.52 3.89
N TYR A 114 0.12 12.44 2.77
CA TYR A 114 0.49 11.20 2.10
C TYR A 114 1.98 10.94 2.40
N ILE A 115 2.28 9.77 2.90
CA ILE A 115 3.65 9.33 3.21
C ILE A 115 3.86 8.01 2.49
N GLU A 116 4.76 8.00 1.51
CA GLU A 116 5.12 6.80 0.78
C GLU A 116 6.22 6.04 1.53
N VAL A 117 5.96 4.76 1.79
CA VAL A 117 6.87 3.86 2.49
C VAL A 117 7.27 2.74 1.53
N TYR A 118 8.50 2.78 1.05
CA TYR A 118 9.04 1.73 0.20
C TYR A 118 9.59 0.57 1.04
N VAL A 119 8.96 -0.59 0.93
CA VAL A 119 9.48 -1.84 1.51
C VAL A 119 10.41 -2.46 0.47
N LYS A 120 11.69 -2.08 0.57
CA LYS A 120 12.74 -2.51 -0.34
C LYS A 120 13.23 -3.89 0.05
N THR A 121 12.85 -4.89 -0.74
CA THR A 121 13.24 -6.29 -0.56
C THR A 121 13.82 -6.79 -1.88
N ASP A 122 14.94 -7.47 -1.80
CA ASP A 122 15.57 -8.11 -2.96
C ASP A 122 14.58 -9.09 -3.61
N ILE A 123 14.55 -9.10 -4.95
CA ILE A 123 13.64 -9.96 -5.70
C ILE A 123 13.87 -11.45 -5.41
N ASN A 124 15.13 -11.86 -5.18
CA ASN A 124 15.44 -13.24 -4.85
C ASN A 124 14.83 -13.63 -3.51
N VAL A 125 14.87 -12.73 -2.51
CA VAL A 125 14.21 -12.93 -1.21
C VAL A 125 12.69 -12.98 -1.37
N CYS A 126 12.12 -12.15 -2.23
CA CYS A 126 10.69 -12.21 -2.54
C CYS A 126 10.30 -13.53 -3.21
N GLU A 127 11.13 -14.04 -4.13
CA GLU A 127 10.94 -15.34 -4.80
C GLU A 127 11.08 -16.51 -3.82
N GLU A 128 12.08 -16.48 -2.94
CA GLU A 128 12.24 -17.50 -1.90
C GLU A 128 11.03 -17.58 -0.97
N ARG A 129 10.49 -16.42 -0.59
CA ARG A 129 9.28 -16.35 0.23
C ARG A 129 8.05 -16.88 -0.50
N ASP A 130 7.89 -16.52 -1.74
CA ASP A 130 6.76 -16.80 -2.67
C ASP A 130 5.47 -17.31 -2.01
N THR A 131 5.01 -16.58 -1.01
CA THR A 131 3.91 -16.95 -0.09
C THR A 131 2.61 -17.33 -0.80
N LYS A 132 2.47 -16.96 -2.08
CA LYS A 132 1.29 -17.19 -2.91
C LYS A 132 1.57 -18.09 -4.12
N GLY A 133 2.80 -18.55 -4.30
CA GLY A 133 3.23 -19.33 -5.46
C GLY A 133 3.22 -18.56 -6.80
N LEU A 134 3.12 -17.22 -6.74
CA LEU A 134 2.98 -16.38 -7.94
C LEU A 134 4.29 -16.25 -8.72
N TYR A 135 5.43 -16.19 -8.05
CA TYR A 135 6.74 -16.17 -8.71
C TYR A 135 6.99 -17.46 -9.48
N LYS A 136 6.68 -18.60 -8.88
CA LYS A 136 6.77 -19.90 -9.55
C LYS A 136 5.94 -19.93 -10.83
N LEU A 137 4.70 -19.46 -10.78
CA LEU A 137 3.83 -19.41 -11.95
C LEU A 137 4.33 -18.42 -13.00
N ALA A 138 4.90 -17.28 -12.60
CA ALA A 138 5.51 -16.30 -13.49
C ALA A 138 6.74 -16.87 -14.20
N ARG A 139 7.63 -17.56 -13.49
CA ARG A 139 8.80 -18.23 -14.07
C ARG A 139 8.43 -19.35 -15.06
N GLN A 140 7.32 -20.02 -14.82
CA GLN A 140 6.76 -21.01 -15.74
C GLN A 140 6.05 -20.39 -16.97
N GLY A 141 5.95 -19.05 -17.05
CA GLY A 141 5.27 -18.36 -18.15
C GLY A 141 3.74 -18.43 -18.08
N ILE A 142 3.18 -18.97 -16.99
CA ILE A 142 1.72 -19.07 -16.78
C ILE A 142 1.15 -17.68 -16.53
N ILE A 143 1.82 -16.87 -15.69
CA ILE A 143 1.50 -15.45 -15.51
C ILE A 143 2.43 -14.65 -16.42
N LYS A 144 1.86 -14.02 -17.46
CA LYS A 144 2.65 -13.35 -18.50
C LYS A 144 3.12 -11.94 -18.13
N GLN A 145 2.42 -11.25 -17.25
CA GLN A 145 2.70 -9.87 -16.87
C GLN A 145 2.85 -9.79 -15.36
N PHE A 146 4.02 -10.20 -14.85
CA PHE A 146 4.29 -10.24 -13.42
C PHE A 146 5.33 -9.19 -13.04
N THR A 147 4.95 -8.28 -12.14
CA THR A 147 5.81 -7.18 -11.68
C THR A 147 7.11 -7.70 -11.07
N GLY A 148 8.23 -7.23 -11.58
CA GLY A 148 9.56 -7.62 -11.18
C GLY A 148 10.15 -8.80 -11.95
N ILE A 149 9.38 -9.54 -12.76
CA ILE A 149 9.84 -10.64 -13.59
C ILE A 149 9.71 -10.29 -15.07
N SER A 150 8.49 -10.19 -15.57
CA SER A 150 8.18 -9.90 -16.98
C SER A 150 7.57 -8.50 -17.18
N ASP A 151 7.36 -7.77 -16.11
CA ASP A 151 6.81 -6.42 -16.11
C ASP A 151 7.60 -5.54 -15.14
N PRO A 152 7.82 -4.26 -15.43
CA PRO A 152 8.66 -3.41 -14.59
C PRO A 152 8.03 -3.09 -13.23
N PHE A 153 8.89 -2.88 -12.25
CA PHE A 153 8.61 -2.15 -11.03
C PHE A 153 9.44 -0.87 -11.05
N GLU A 154 8.78 0.26 -11.18
CA GLU A 154 9.43 1.56 -11.14
C GLU A 154 9.76 1.90 -9.68
N GLU A 155 11.03 1.77 -9.30
CA GLU A 155 11.49 1.98 -7.93
C GLU A 155 11.15 3.40 -7.47
N PRO A 156 10.43 3.57 -6.35
CA PRO A 156 9.98 4.88 -5.91
C PRO A 156 11.08 5.70 -5.24
N ILE A 157 11.00 7.02 -5.37
CA ILE A 157 11.71 7.98 -4.51
C ILE A 157 10.76 8.27 -3.35
N SER A 158 10.81 7.43 -2.31
CA SER A 158 9.86 7.45 -1.20
C SER A 158 10.29 8.32 -0.04
N ASP A 159 9.32 8.75 0.78
CA ASP A 159 9.56 9.49 2.02
C ASP A 159 10.30 8.62 3.05
N ILE A 160 10.03 7.32 3.07
CA ILE A 160 10.64 6.33 3.97
C ILE A 160 11.01 5.09 3.16
N VAL A 161 12.22 4.58 3.38
CA VAL A 161 12.67 3.28 2.83
C VAL A 161 12.91 2.32 3.99
N LEU A 162 12.23 1.18 3.96
CA LEU A 162 12.39 0.09 4.94
C LEU A 162 13.13 -1.08 4.28
N ASN A 163 14.13 -1.62 4.97
CA ASN A 163 14.77 -2.87 4.55
C ASN A 163 13.82 -4.04 4.84
N GLY A 164 13.36 -4.70 3.78
CA GLY A 164 12.47 -5.86 3.89
C GLY A 164 13.19 -7.21 3.76
N ASN A 165 14.53 -7.23 3.66
CA ASN A 165 15.29 -8.46 3.55
C ASN A 165 15.35 -9.24 4.87
N ASP A 166 15.32 -8.53 6.00
CA ASP A 166 15.38 -9.16 7.30
C ASP A 166 14.04 -9.80 7.67
N ASN A 167 14.08 -10.88 8.46
CA ASN A 167 12.87 -11.42 9.05
C ASN A 167 12.33 -10.41 10.06
N ILE A 168 11.13 -9.92 9.81
CA ILE A 168 10.41 -9.05 10.75
C ILE A 168 9.98 -9.95 11.90
N GLN A 169 10.72 -9.89 13.00
CA GLN A 169 10.33 -10.51 14.27
C GLN A 169 9.30 -9.64 15.01
#